data_97cfcf5532800e1de24a9a26100bc764
#
_entry.id   97cfcf5532800e1de24a9a26100bc764
#
_cell.length_a   1.000
_cell.length_b   1.000
_cell.length_c   1.000
_cell.angle_alpha   90.00
_cell.angle_beta   90.00
_cell.angle_gamma   90.00
#
_symmetry.space_group_name_H-M   'P 1'
#
loop_
_entity.id
_entity.type
_entity.pdbx_description
1 polymer ?
#
loop_
_entity_poly.entity_id
_entity_poly.type
_entity_poly.pdbx_seq_one_letter_code
_entity_poly.pdbx_strand_id
1 'polypeptide(L)'
;MSHTNNTILPSGRIDLGTGELALGPLDGRYASVTAPLTNYLSEAALNRDRIHVEVEWFIYLCEHEVLPGLSPLSEEQKKGLRAIVTDFNADSVAELAEIEAVTVHDVKAVEYYIGRRLEGLGLGHLVPLVHFGCTSEDINNLSYALGIKDAVENVWIPAAEELIEVLLKLAEEGRDVPMLCRTHGQPATPSTLGKEMGVLAYRLKRQVKHVKATEFLGKINGATGTYAAHYASVPSADWQKISRGFVEHLGLTWNPLTTQIESHDWQAELYSDVAHFNRVLHNLCTDVWSYISIGFFRQIPVAGATGSSTMPHKVNPIRFENAEANLELSNALLDSLGSTLVTSRWQRDLTDSSAQRNIGVAFGHSVLAISNVVKGLQRLDIATDVISADLDSNWEVLAEAIQMVMRAEAIAGVPGMENPYERLKELTRGHRVDAARLKEFVATLGLSPEAEARLSALTPHTYNGIAAQLLDHAKNA
;
A
#
# COMPACT_ATOMS: atom_id res chain seq x y z
N MET A 1 34.89 26.45 -21.71
CA MET A 1 34.90 26.06 -20.28
C MET A 1 34.42 27.25 -19.48
N SER A 2 33.16 27.29 -19.10
CA SER A 2 32.63 28.38 -18.25
C SER A 2 33.05 28.09 -16.82
N HIS A 3 33.92 28.93 -16.27
CA HIS A 3 34.18 28.97 -14.84
C HIS A 3 32.90 29.45 -14.15
N THR A 4 32.09 28.53 -13.64
CA THR A 4 31.05 28.90 -12.68
C THR A 4 31.77 29.36 -11.42
N ASN A 5 31.70 30.64 -11.11
CA ASN A 5 32.11 31.16 -9.81
C ASN A 5 31.17 30.55 -8.77
N ASN A 6 31.62 29.52 -8.04
CA ASN A 6 30.86 28.93 -6.96
C ASN A 6 30.66 29.99 -5.87
N THR A 7 29.41 30.34 -5.61
CA THR A 7 29.05 31.23 -4.50
C THR A 7 29.29 30.46 -3.18
N ILE A 8 29.88 31.14 -2.21
CA ILE A 8 30.12 30.60 -0.87
C ILE A 8 28.99 31.07 0.04
N LEU A 9 28.32 30.15 0.69
CA LEU A 9 27.26 30.42 1.68
C LEU A 9 27.85 31.06 2.96
N PRO A 10 27.06 31.77 3.77
CA PRO A 10 27.51 32.31 5.06
C PRO A 10 28.11 31.26 6.00
N SER A 11 27.75 29.99 5.83
CA SER A 11 28.31 28.82 6.56
C SER A 11 29.72 28.43 6.10
N GLY A 12 30.27 29.07 5.06
CA GLY A 12 31.55 28.69 4.42
C GLY A 12 31.44 27.48 3.46
N ARG A 13 30.23 26.99 3.18
CA ARG A 13 30.00 25.92 2.22
C ARG A 13 29.76 26.44 0.81
N ILE A 14 30.01 25.61 -0.18
CA ILE A 14 29.71 25.91 -1.58
C ILE A 14 28.20 25.90 -1.77
N ASP A 15 27.67 26.96 -2.40
CA ASP A 15 26.29 27.02 -2.88
C ASP A 15 26.15 26.08 -4.09
N LEU A 16 25.27 25.09 -3.97
CA LEU A 16 24.96 24.13 -5.05
C LEU A 16 23.97 24.71 -6.08
N GLY A 17 23.48 25.95 -5.85
CA GLY A 17 22.37 26.50 -6.65
C GLY A 17 21.02 25.93 -6.30
N THR A 18 20.00 26.43 -6.98
CA THR A 18 18.59 26.04 -6.75
C THR A 18 18.00 25.19 -7.87
N GLY A 19 18.78 24.81 -8.87
CA GLY A 19 18.26 24.21 -10.10
C GLY A 19 17.58 22.84 -9.91
N GLU A 20 18.15 21.80 -10.45
CA GLU A 20 17.56 20.46 -10.54
C GLU A 20 17.77 19.58 -9.28
N LEU A 21 18.06 20.19 -8.12
CA LEU A 21 18.35 19.46 -6.88
C LEU A 21 17.04 19.04 -6.20
N ALA A 22 16.83 17.75 -6.10
CA ALA A 22 15.68 17.20 -5.38
C ALA A 22 15.83 17.39 -3.86
N LEU A 23 14.85 18.02 -3.22
CA LEU A 23 14.79 18.14 -1.76
C LEU A 23 14.44 16.81 -1.11
N GLY A 24 13.50 16.07 -1.69
CA GLY A 24 13.03 14.80 -1.19
C GLY A 24 13.76 13.59 -1.78
N PRO A 25 13.91 12.50 -1.03
CA PRO A 25 14.58 11.30 -1.54
C PRO A 25 13.79 10.59 -2.65
N LEU A 26 12.46 10.74 -2.71
CA LEU A 26 11.61 10.10 -3.71
C LEU A 26 11.87 10.67 -5.11
N ASP A 27 12.13 11.98 -5.23
CA ASP A 27 12.43 12.66 -6.50
C ASP A 27 13.93 12.66 -6.84
N GLY A 28 14.77 12.19 -5.90
CA GLY A 28 16.22 12.07 -6.04
C GLY A 28 16.68 10.63 -6.06
N ARG A 29 17.22 10.17 -4.94
CA ARG A 29 17.82 8.82 -4.77
C ARG A 29 16.92 7.66 -5.20
N TYR A 30 15.62 7.76 -5.00
CA TYR A 30 14.64 6.71 -5.26
C TYR A 30 13.73 6.99 -6.45
N ALA A 31 14.02 8.02 -7.24
CA ALA A 31 13.20 8.43 -8.37
C ALA A 31 12.90 7.29 -9.36
N SER A 32 13.85 6.38 -9.59
CA SER A 32 13.63 5.24 -10.48
C SER A 32 12.56 4.25 -9.99
N VAL A 33 12.33 4.18 -8.67
CA VAL A 33 11.31 3.31 -8.07
C VAL A 33 9.94 3.99 -8.06
N THR A 34 9.92 5.31 -7.84
CA THR A 34 8.68 6.11 -7.74
C THR A 34 8.19 6.63 -9.09
N ALA A 35 9.03 6.59 -10.13
CA ALA A 35 8.70 7.07 -11.48
C ALA A 35 7.33 6.61 -12.01
N PRO A 36 6.87 5.37 -11.83
CA PRO A 36 5.53 4.96 -12.27
C PRO A 36 4.39 5.81 -11.67
N LEU A 37 4.54 6.29 -10.43
CA LEU A 37 3.54 7.13 -9.77
C LEU A 37 3.48 8.55 -10.32
N THR A 38 4.57 9.07 -10.89
CA THR A 38 4.61 10.45 -11.40
C THR A 38 3.61 10.70 -12.51
N ASN A 39 3.26 9.68 -13.28
CA ASN A 39 2.26 9.76 -14.33
C ASN A 39 0.83 9.97 -13.81
N TYR A 40 0.59 9.79 -12.52
CA TYR A 40 -0.74 9.84 -11.92
C TYR A 40 -0.84 10.86 -10.79
N LEU A 41 0.21 11.03 -10.00
CA LEU A 41 0.17 11.78 -8.73
C LEU A 41 1.13 12.97 -8.68
N SER A 42 1.77 13.34 -9.79
CA SER A 42 2.55 14.59 -9.90
C SER A 42 1.65 15.78 -10.17
N GLU A 43 2.15 16.99 -9.94
CA GLU A 43 1.47 18.24 -10.31
C GLU A 43 1.18 18.32 -11.83
N ALA A 44 2.11 17.82 -12.65
CA ALA A 44 1.92 17.73 -14.09
C ALA A 44 0.77 16.77 -14.46
N ALA A 45 0.68 15.62 -13.79
CA ALA A 45 -0.41 14.68 -13.97
C ALA A 45 -1.75 15.28 -13.54
N LEU A 46 -1.80 15.95 -12.39
CA LEU A 46 -3.01 16.65 -11.94
C LEU A 46 -3.49 17.69 -12.97
N ASN A 47 -2.59 18.46 -13.56
CA ASN A 47 -2.97 19.42 -14.59
C ASN A 47 -3.46 18.76 -15.88
N ARG A 48 -2.84 17.66 -16.30
CA ARG A 48 -3.34 16.84 -17.42
C ARG A 48 -4.73 16.29 -17.13
N ASP A 49 -4.98 15.82 -15.93
CA ASP A 49 -6.27 15.23 -15.56
C ASP A 49 -7.36 16.32 -15.41
N ARG A 50 -7.00 17.53 -14.96
CA ARG A 50 -7.90 18.70 -15.03
C ARG A 50 -8.31 19.03 -16.47
N ILE A 51 -7.33 19.04 -17.39
CA ILE A 51 -7.62 19.23 -18.82
C ILE A 51 -8.52 18.10 -19.34
N HIS A 52 -8.27 16.85 -18.93
CA HIS A 52 -9.09 15.72 -19.33
C HIS A 52 -10.54 15.87 -18.87
N VAL A 53 -10.77 16.21 -17.62
CA VAL A 53 -12.11 16.42 -17.07
C VAL A 53 -12.83 17.57 -17.78
N GLU A 54 -12.15 18.70 -18.00
CA GLU A 54 -12.72 19.83 -18.73
C GLU A 54 -13.07 19.50 -20.19
N VAL A 55 -12.19 18.79 -20.87
CA VAL A 55 -12.41 18.37 -22.28
C VAL A 55 -13.55 17.37 -22.37
N GLU A 56 -13.61 16.38 -21.50
CA GLU A 56 -14.73 15.41 -21.52
C GLU A 56 -16.05 16.06 -21.09
N TRP A 57 -16.04 17.03 -20.15
CA TRP A 57 -17.22 17.80 -19.80
C TRP A 57 -17.73 18.63 -20.98
N PHE A 58 -16.84 19.31 -21.68
CA PHE A 58 -17.15 20.05 -22.90
C PHE A 58 -17.78 19.15 -23.96
N ILE A 59 -17.18 18.00 -24.25
CA ILE A 59 -17.69 17.02 -25.20
C ILE A 59 -19.08 16.52 -24.75
N TYR A 60 -19.20 16.17 -23.46
CA TYR A 60 -20.42 15.63 -22.88
C TYR A 60 -21.61 16.62 -23.02
N LEU A 61 -21.37 17.89 -22.73
CA LEU A 61 -22.38 18.94 -22.89
C LEU A 61 -22.86 19.09 -24.36
N CYS A 62 -21.93 19.00 -25.31
CA CYS A 62 -22.24 19.05 -26.74
C CYS A 62 -23.01 17.80 -27.22
N GLU A 63 -22.53 16.61 -26.87
CA GLU A 63 -23.14 15.34 -27.30
C GLU A 63 -24.60 15.16 -26.77
N HIS A 64 -24.87 15.73 -25.60
CA HIS A 64 -26.21 15.69 -24.99
C HIS A 64 -27.05 16.93 -25.27
N GLU A 65 -26.55 17.87 -26.10
CA GLU A 65 -27.23 19.12 -26.49
C GLU A 65 -27.81 19.87 -25.26
N VAL A 66 -27.03 19.92 -24.18
CA VAL A 66 -27.50 20.37 -22.85
C VAL A 66 -27.92 21.84 -22.87
N LEU A 67 -27.25 22.68 -23.66
CA LEU A 67 -27.56 24.09 -23.80
C LEU A 67 -28.22 24.37 -25.18
N PRO A 68 -29.14 25.30 -25.25
CA PRO A 68 -29.69 25.75 -26.53
C PRO A 68 -28.59 26.23 -27.49
N GLY A 69 -28.58 25.71 -28.70
CA GLY A 69 -27.59 26.06 -29.74
C GLY A 69 -26.35 25.16 -29.77
N LEU A 70 -26.21 24.21 -28.83
CA LEU A 70 -25.21 23.13 -28.95
C LEU A 70 -25.71 22.09 -29.97
N SER A 71 -24.75 21.40 -30.55
CA SER A 71 -24.95 20.22 -31.40
C SER A 71 -23.82 19.25 -31.19
N PRO A 72 -24.01 17.94 -31.45
CA PRO A 72 -22.97 16.95 -31.35
C PRO A 72 -21.76 17.33 -32.19
N LEU A 73 -20.58 17.07 -31.61
CA LEU A 73 -19.30 17.34 -32.26
C LEU A 73 -18.96 16.25 -33.31
N SER A 74 -18.30 16.64 -34.39
CA SER A 74 -17.74 15.65 -35.30
C SER A 74 -16.65 14.79 -34.63
N GLU A 75 -16.43 13.59 -35.15
CA GLU A 75 -15.37 12.71 -34.61
C GLU A 75 -13.97 13.35 -34.72
N GLU A 76 -13.73 14.16 -35.75
CA GLU A 76 -12.52 14.93 -35.93
C GLU A 76 -12.35 15.99 -34.82
N GLN A 77 -13.40 16.70 -34.47
CA GLN A 77 -13.42 17.68 -33.38
C GLN A 77 -13.18 17.00 -32.02
N LYS A 78 -13.88 15.90 -31.74
CA LYS A 78 -13.67 15.12 -30.52
C LYS A 78 -12.24 14.60 -30.42
N LYS A 79 -11.70 14.08 -31.51
CA LYS A 79 -10.29 13.65 -31.57
C LYS A 79 -9.33 14.80 -31.31
N GLY A 80 -9.57 15.96 -31.93
CA GLY A 80 -8.76 17.16 -31.70
C GLY A 80 -8.79 17.64 -30.26
N LEU A 81 -9.97 17.63 -29.63
CA LEU A 81 -10.13 17.97 -28.21
C LEU A 81 -9.36 17.00 -27.30
N ARG A 82 -9.50 15.69 -27.52
CA ARG A 82 -8.78 14.66 -26.74
C ARG A 82 -7.27 14.71 -26.98
N ALA A 83 -6.82 15.18 -28.14
CA ALA A 83 -5.40 15.39 -28.41
C ALA A 83 -4.76 16.45 -27.48
N ILE A 84 -5.54 17.39 -26.95
CA ILE A 84 -5.04 18.34 -25.92
C ILE A 84 -4.54 17.59 -24.68
N VAL A 85 -5.13 16.44 -24.36
CA VAL A 85 -4.77 15.58 -23.24
C VAL A 85 -3.67 14.59 -23.64
N THR A 86 -3.83 13.89 -24.78
CA THR A 86 -2.89 12.82 -25.17
C THR A 86 -1.53 13.36 -25.61
N ASP A 87 -1.46 14.59 -26.08
CA ASP A 87 -0.23 15.26 -26.50
C ASP A 87 0.37 16.13 -25.39
N PHE A 88 -0.18 16.07 -24.16
CA PHE A 88 0.30 16.83 -23.02
C PHE A 88 1.74 16.39 -22.66
N ASN A 89 2.64 17.36 -22.56
CA ASN A 89 4.07 17.14 -22.39
C ASN A 89 4.74 18.27 -21.58
N ALA A 90 6.07 18.29 -21.52
CA ALA A 90 6.83 19.29 -20.76
C ALA A 90 6.58 20.72 -21.23
N ASP A 91 6.39 20.93 -22.54
CA ASP A 91 6.07 22.28 -23.08
C ASP A 91 4.70 22.73 -22.62
N SER A 92 3.73 21.79 -22.52
CA SER A 92 2.40 22.06 -21.98
C SER A 92 2.46 22.46 -20.51
N VAL A 93 3.30 21.81 -19.71
CA VAL A 93 3.54 22.16 -18.30
C VAL A 93 4.13 23.56 -18.19
N ALA A 94 5.12 23.90 -19.03
CA ALA A 94 5.73 25.23 -19.05
C ALA A 94 4.73 26.32 -19.43
N GLU A 95 3.91 26.09 -20.47
CA GLU A 95 2.86 27.05 -20.89
C GLU A 95 1.84 27.28 -19.77
N LEU A 96 1.39 26.21 -19.09
CA LEU A 96 0.48 26.34 -17.95
C LEU A 96 1.09 27.16 -16.82
N ALA A 97 2.34 26.94 -16.49
CA ALA A 97 3.06 27.71 -15.46
C ALA A 97 3.16 29.20 -15.83
N GLU A 98 3.40 29.53 -17.10
CA GLU A 98 3.40 30.93 -17.59
C GLU A 98 2.01 31.58 -17.45
N ILE A 99 0.94 30.84 -17.77
CA ILE A 99 -0.43 31.34 -17.62
C ILE A 99 -0.75 31.54 -16.13
N GLU A 100 -0.41 30.57 -15.29
CA GLU A 100 -0.66 30.63 -13.85
C GLU A 100 0.09 31.77 -13.18
N ALA A 101 1.31 32.06 -13.60
CA ALA A 101 2.10 33.19 -13.09
C ALA A 101 1.38 34.55 -13.27
N VAL A 102 0.48 34.64 -14.26
CA VAL A 102 -0.32 35.84 -14.51
C VAL A 102 -1.68 35.80 -13.81
N THR A 103 -2.33 34.62 -13.83
CA THR A 103 -3.68 34.45 -13.28
C THR A 103 -3.69 34.28 -11.76
N VAL A 104 -2.56 33.82 -11.19
CA VAL A 104 -2.41 33.44 -9.77
C VAL A 104 -3.51 32.42 -9.37
N HIS A 105 -3.92 31.57 -10.34
CA HIS A 105 -4.97 30.58 -10.13
C HIS A 105 -4.78 29.41 -11.10
N ASP A 106 -4.52 28.22 -10.57
CA ASP A 106 -4.16 27.00 -11.31
C ASP A 106 -5.27 26.50 -12.25
N VAL A 107 -6.51 26.32 -11.74
CA VAL A 107 -7.64 25.85 -12.58
C VAL A 107 -7.98 26.89 -13.65
N LYS A 108 -7.88 28.20 -13.36
CA LYS A 108 -8.09 29.24 -14.36
C LYS A 108 -7.02 29.21 -15.47
N ALA A 109 -5.81 28.83 -15.14
CA ALA A 109 -4.78 28.63 -16.15
C ALA A 109 -5.17 27.49 -17.11
N VAL A 110 -5.74 26.40 -16.61
CA VAL A 110 -6.26 25.28 -17.41
C VAL A 110 -7.37 25.77 -18.36
N GLU A 111 -8.32 26.56 -17.89
CA GLU A 111 -9.38 27.13 -18.74
C GLU A 111 -8.81 27.93 -19.92
N TYR A 112 -7.85 28.84 -19.66
CA TYR A 112 -7.21 29.61 -20.72
C TYR A 112 -6.38 28.74 -21.66
N TYR A 113 -5.70 27.72 -21.14
CA TYR A 113 -4.94 26.78 -21.94
C TYR A 113 -5.83 26.04 -22.94
N ILE A 114 -7.00 25.56 -22.51
CA ILE A 114 -7.99 24.91 -23.37
C ILE A 114 -8.58 25.91 -24.35
N GLY A 115 -8.97 27.10 -23.89
CA GLY A 115 -9.56 28.15 -24.73
C GLY A 115 -8.71 28.51 -25.94
N ARG A 116 -7.38 28.65 -25.77
CA ARG A 116 -6.42 28.88 -26.87
C ARG A 116 -6.45 27.75 -27.93
N ARG A 117 -6.63 26.53 -27.52
CA ARG A 117 -6.64 25.36 -28.41
C ARG A 117 -7.96 25.18 -29.17
N LEU A 118 -9.07 25.61 -28.57
CA LEU A 118 -10.38 25.64 -29.23
C LEU A 118 -10.38 26.54 -30.47
N GLU A 119 -9.65 27.67 -30.44
CA GLU A 119 -9.51 28.55 -31.61
C GLU A 119 -8.84 27.80 -32.77
N GLY A 120 -7.79 27.05 -32.51
CA GLY A 120 -7.08 26.23 -33.50
C GLY A 120 -7.91 25.08 -34.08
N LEU A 121 -8.92 24.60 -33.34
CA LEU A 121 -9.85 23.54 -33.75
C LEU A 121 -11.10 24.09 -34.47
N GLY A 122 -11.20 25.40 -34.70
CA GLY A 122 -12.40 26.02 -35.27
C GLY A 122 -13.60 26.07 -34.31
N LEU A 123 -13.35 25.82 -33.01
CA LEU A 123 -14.36 25.81 -31.94
C LEU A 123 -14.28 27.08 -31.06
N GLY A 124 -13.63 28.15 -31.52
CA GLY A 124 -13.43 29.40 -30.76
C GLY A 124 -14.76 30.03 -30.28
N HIS A 125 -15.87 29.87 -31.04
CA HIS A 125 -17.20 30.35 -30.65
C HIS A 125 -17.76 29.59 -29.42
N LEU A 126 -17.23 28.42 -29.06
CA LEU A 126 -17.62 27.62 -27.91
C LEU A 126 -16.69 27.80 -26.69
N VAL A 127 -15.70 28.71 -26.75
CA VAL A 127 -14.84 29.00 -25.56
C VAL A 127 -15.66 29.26 -24.28
N PRO A 128 -16.85 29.95 -24.33
CA PRO A 128 -17.68 30.12 -23.14
C PRO A 128 -18.23 28.83 -22.52
N LEU A 129 -18.10 27.68 -23.19
CA LEU A 129 -18.52 26.37 -22.68
C LEU A 129 -17.47 25.72 -21.78
N VAL A 130 -16.21 26.16 -21.87
CA VAL A 130 -15.16 25.69 -20.97
C VAL A 130 -15.53 26.07 -19.53
N HIS A 131 -15.42 25.13 -18.62
CA HIS A 131 -15.77 25.29 -17.21
C HIS A 131 -17.25 25.66 -16.96
N PHE A 132 -18.15 25.34 -17.90
CA PHE A 132 -19.54 25.74 -17.81
C PHE A 132 -20.24 25.11 -16.60
N GLY A 133 -20.81 25.95 -15.74
CA GLY A 133 -21.49 25.54 -14.50
C GLY A 133 -20.56 25.06 -13.38
N CYS A 134 -19.28 24.93 -13.63
CA CYS A 134 -18.33 24.38 -12.70
C CYS A 134 -17.82 25.41 -11.67
N THR A 135 -17.35 24.90 -10.57
CA THR A 135 -16.36 25.52 -9.67
C THR A 135 -15.06 24.74 -9.77
N SER A 136 -13.95 25.31 -9.35
CA SER A 136 -12.64 24.62 -9.39
C SER A 136 -12.68 23.23 -8.78
N GLU A 137 -13.46 23.05 -7.73
CA GLU A 137 -13.58 21.75 -7.06
C GLU A 137 -14.42 20.72 -7.80
N ASP A 138 -15.28 21.12 -8.74
CA ASP A 138 -15.90 20.17 -9.65
C ASP A 138 -14.86 19.47 -10.53
N ILE A 139 -13.83 20.22 -10.94
CA ILE A 139 -12.73 19.70 -11.75
C ILE A 139 -11.69 18.99 -10.87
N ASN A 140 -11.29 19.59 -9.76
CA ASN A 140 -10.27 19.02 -8.87
C ASN A 140 -10.66 17.67 -8.30
N ASN A 141 -11.90 17.51 -7.77
CA ASN A 141 -12.31 16.25 -7.16
C ASN A 141 -12.28 15.09 -8.15
N LEU A 142 -12.75 15.33 -9.39
CA LEU A 142 -12.74 14.32 -10.45
C LEU A 142 -11.32 14.00 -10.90
N SER A 143 -10.45 15.02 -11.02
CA SER A 143 -9.04 14.83 -11.40
C SER A 143 -8.26 14.05 -10.35
N TYR A 144 -8.41 14.37 -9.08
CA TYR A 144 -7.81 13.60 -7.99
C TYR A 144 -8.35 12.17 -7.93
N ALA A 145 -9.67 11.98 -8.10
CA ALA A 145 -10.27 10.65 -8.10
C ALA A 145 -9.71 9.77 -9.22
N LEU A 146 -9.58 10.31 -10.44
CA LEU A 146 -8.98 9.61 -11.59
C LEU A 146 -7.50 9.28 -11.33
N GLY A 147 -6.69 10.27 -10.94
CA GLY A 147 -5.27 10.08 -10.70
C GLY A 147 -4.98 9.08 -9.57
N ILE A 148 -5.73 9.15 -8.46
CA ILE A 148 -5.59 8.21 -7.34
C ILE A 148 -6.03 6.81 -7.76
N LYS A 149 -7.18 6.68 -8.44
CA LYS A 149 -7.67 5.40 -8.95
C LYS A 149 -6.63 4.73 -9.83
N ASP A 150 -6.13 5.44 -10.82
CA ASP A 150 -5.14 4.92 -11.76
C ASP A 150 -3.82 4.56 -11.07
N ALA A 151 -3.35 5.36 -10.12
CA ALA A 151 -2.15 5.06 -9.34
C ALA A 151 -2.31 3.80 -8.49
N VAL A 152 -3.48 3.63 -7.87
CA VAL A 152 -3.79 2.45 -7.05
C VAL A 152 -3.91 1.21 -7.93
N GLU A 153 -4.71 1.26 -9.01
CA GLU A 153 -4.98 0.12 -9.86
C GLU A 153 -3.77 -0.32 -10.71
N ASN A 154 -2.97 0.64 -11.19
CA ASN A 154 -1.88 0.34 -12.14
C ASN A 154 -0.48 0.30 -11.52
N VAL A 155 -0.30 0.80 -10.28
CA VAL A 155 1.02 0.82 -9.63
C VAL A 155 1.00 0.15 -8.27
N TRP A 156 0.14 0.59 -7.34
CA TRP A 156 0.20 0.12 -5.97
C TRP A 156 -0.30 -1.33 -5.82
N ILE A 157 -1.46 -1.66 -6.38
CA ILE A 157 -2.02 -3.03 -6.33
C ILE A 157 -1.08 -4.03 -6.99
N PRO A 158 -0.56 -3.82 -8.23
CA PRO A 158 0.39 -4.73 -8.83
C PRO A 158 1.65 -4.95 -7.99
N ALA A 159 2.20 -3.89 -7.38
CA ALA A 159 3.35 -4.02 -6.51
C ALA A 159 3.04 -4.83 -5.23
N ALA A 160 1.86 -4.62 -4.63
CA ALA A 160 1.41 -5.38 -3.46
C ALA A 160 1.16 -6.85 -3.79
N GLU A 161 0.61 -7.15 -4.96
CA GLU A 161 0.39 -8.52 -5.44
C GLU A 161 1.70 -9.25 -5.73
N GLU A 162 2.66 -8.59 -6.39
CA GLU A 162 4.02 -9.14 -6.60
C GLU A 162 4.68 -9.50 -5.26
N LEU A 163 4.58 -8.61 -4.26
CA LEU A 163 5.10 -8.89 -2.92
C LEU A 163 4.46 -10.15 -2.32
N ILE A 164 3.14 -10.27 -2.42
CA ILE A 164 2.39 -11.41 -1.87
C ILE A 164 2.81 -12.71 -2.58
N GLU A 165 2.98 -12.68 -3.90
CA GLU A 165 3.45 -13.84 -4.67
C GLU A 165 4.85 -14.29 -4.24
N VAL A 166 5.78 -13.35 -4.08
CA VAL A 166 7.14 -13.65 -3.61
C VAL A 166 7.12 -14.23 -2.19
N LEU A 167 6.28 -13.68 -1.31
CA LEU A 167 6.13 -14.18 0.06
C LEU A 167 5.50 -15.59 0.10
N LEU A 168 4.48 -15.84 -0.72
CA LEU A 168 3.86 -17.16 -0.84
C LEU A 168 4.84 -18.21 -1.38
N LYS A 169 5.73 -17.82 -2.30
CA LYS A 169 6.79 -18.71 -2.78
C LYS A 169 7.74 -19.09 -1.66
N LEU A 170 8.21 -18.13 -0.87
CA LEU A 170 9.05 -18.39 0.31
C LEU A 170 8.30 -19.27 1.35
N ALA A 171 7.01 -19.01 1.56
CA ALA A 171 6.18 -19.82 2.44
C ALA A 171 6.07 -21.27 1.95
N GLU A 172 5.95 -21.48 0.63
CA GLU A 172 5.92 -22.83 0.07
C GLU A 172 7.24 -23.56 0.20
N GLU A 173 8.36 -22.89 0.00
CA GLU A 173 9.70 -23.45 0.23
C GLU A 173 9.89 -23.87 1.70
N GLY A 174 9.28 -23.16 2.64
CA GLY A 174 9.29 -23.47 4.06
C GLY A 174 8.15 -24.36 4.56
N ARG A 175 7.27 -24.90 3.68
CA ARG A 175 6.03 -25.61 4.04
C ARG A 175 6.26 -26.72 5.07
N ASP A 176 7.24 -27.56 4.81
CA ASP A 176 7.56 -28.73 5.61
C ASP A 176 8.84 -28.55 6.46
N VAL A 177 9.24 -27.31 6.71
CA VAL A 177 10.36 -26.96 7.58
C VAL A 177 9.84 -26.70 8.99
N PRO A 178 9.95 -27.67 9.93
CA PRO A 178 9.52 -27.48 11.31
C PRO A 178 10.36 -26.40 11.96
N MET A 179 9.74 -25.51 12.70
CA MET A 179 10.36 -24.36 13.32
C MET A 179 9.89 -24.19 14.77
N LEU A 180 10.82 -23.92 15.68
CA LEU A 180 10.48 -23.55 17.04
C LEU A 180 9.83 -22.16 17.05
N CYS A 181 8.59 -22.06 17.53
CA CYS A 181 7.96 -20.76 17.75
C CYS A 181 8.44 -20.14 19.07
N ARG A 182 8.32 -18.83 19.12
CA ARG A 182 8.62 -18.06 20.33
C ARG A 182 7.43 -17.16 20.68
N THR A 183 6.89 -17.35 21.88
CA THR A 183 5.93 -16.44 22.48
C THR A 183 6.59 -15.69 23.62
N HIS A 184 6.43 -14.39 23.70
CA HIS A 184 7.16 -13.55 24.66
C HIS A 184 8.70 -13.72 24.58
N GLY A 185 9.22 -14.06 23.38
CA GLY A 185 10.63 -14.35 23.16
C GLY A 185 11.12 -15.70 23.70
N GLN A 186 10.23 -16.52 24.29
CA GLN A 186 10.59 -17.82 24.88
C GLN A 186 10.16 -18.98 23.95
N PRO A 187 10.91 -20.11 23.96
CA PRO A 187 10.54 -21.33 23.26
C PRO A 187 9.09 -21.74 23.55
N ALA A 188 8.36 -22.03 22.50
CA ALA A 188 6.95 -22.42 22.53
C ALA A 188 6.69 -23.55 21.53
N THR A 189 5.43 -23.97 21.44
CA THR A 189 4.96 -25.03 20.54
C THR A 189 5.47 -24.83 19.12
N PRO A 190 6.09 -25.82 18.48
CA PRO A 190 6.58 -25.73 17.12
C PRO A 190 5.48 -25.50 16.09
N SER A 191 5.88 -24.91 14.97
CA SER A 191 5.09 -24.69 13.75
C SER A 191 5.91 -25.11 12.54
N THR A 192 5.56 -24.62 11.34
CA THR A 192 6.45 -24.64 10.18
C THR A 192 6.76 -23.21 9.72
N LEU A 193 7.96 -22.99 9.18
CA LEU A 193 8.35 -21.69 8.64
C LEU A 193 7.36 -21.23 7.56
N GLY A 194 6.89 -22.16 6.72
CA GLY A 194 5.89 -21.87 5.69
C GLY A 194 4.58 -21.36 6.24
N LYS A 195 4.06 -21.97 7.32
CA LYS A 195 2.83 -21.47 7.94
C LYS A 195 3.01 -20.08 8.53
N GLU A 196 4.14 -19.80 9.18
CA GLU A 196 4.40 -18.47 9.76
C GLU A 196 4.47 -17.38 8.68
N MET A 197 5.16 -17.61 7.57
CA MET A 197 5.17 -16.72 6.41
C MET A 197 3.79 -16.63 5.75
N GLY A 198 3.06 -17.74 5.69
CA GLY A 198 1.71 -17.83 5.16
C GLY A 198 0.70 -16.96 5.91
N VAL A 199 0.83 -16.83 7.23
CA VAL A 199 -0.02 -15.93 8.04
C VAL A 199 0.10 -14.49 7.55
N LEU A 200 1.32 -14.03 7.29
CA LEU A 200 1.57 -12.66 6.83
C LEU A 200 1.05 -12.45 5.40
N ALA A 201 1.26 -13.42 4.52
CA ALA A 201 0.70 -13.38 3.17
C ALA A 201 -0.84 -13.32 3.18
N TYR A 202 -1.48 -14.13 4.02
CA TYR A 202 -2.94 -14.14 4.19
C TYR A 202 -3.46 -12.78 4.69
N ARG A 203 -2.79 -12.19 5.68
CA ARG A 203 -3.13 -10.86 6.20
C ARG A 203 -3.02 -9.79 5.13
N LEU A 204 -1.93 -9.78 4.35
CA LEU A 204 -1.70 -8.82 3.26
C LEU A 204 -2.76 -8.96 2.15
N LYS A 205 -3.11 -10.18 1.72
CA LYS A 205 -4.19 -10.41 0.76
C LYS A 205 -5.51 -9.80 1.19
N ARG A 206 -5.85 -9.93 2.48
CA ARG A 206 -7.07 -9.31 3.03
C ARG A 206 -7.06 -7.79 2.90
N GLN A 207 -5.90 -7.14 3.12
CA GLN A 207 -5.81 -5.69 2.97
C GLN A 207 -5.90 -5.26 1.50
N VAL A 208 -5.25 -5.96 0.58
CA VAL A 208 -5.39 -5.70 -0.86
C VAL A 208 -6.85 -5.81 -1.30
N LYS A 209 -7.61 -6.77 -0.75
CA LYS A 209 -9.04 -6.90 -1.04
C LYS A 209 -9.84 -5.67 -0.58
N HIS A 210 -9.51 -5.07 0.57
CA HIS A 210 -10.14 -3.82 1.03
C HIS A 210 -9.81 -2.67 0.06
N VAL A 211 -8.55 -2.48 -0.28
CA VAL A 211 -8.13 -1.45 -1.24
C VAL A 211 -8.82 -1.61 -2.60
N LYS A 212 -8.97 -2.85 -3.10
CA LYS A 212 -9.69 -3.13 -4.36
C LYS A 212 -11.19 -2.83 -4.30
N ALA A 213 -11.77 -2.79 -3.12
CA ALA A 213 -13.18 -2.50 -2.93
C ALA A 213 -13.48 -0.99 -2.79
N THR A 214 -12.49 -0.13 -2.93
CA THR A 214 -12.66 1.31 -2.85
C THR A 214 -13.63 1.81 -3.91
N GLU A 215 -14.63 2.58 -3.51
CA GLU A 215 -15.49 3.35 -4.40
C GLU A 215 -14.89 4.75 -4.59
N PHE A 216 -14.44 5.04 -5.81
CA PHE A 216 -13.88 6.35 -6.14
C PHE A 216 -15.01 7.32 -6.45
N LEU A 217 -15.36 8.20 -5.49
CA LEU A 217 -16.49 9.11 -5.61
C LEU A 217 -16.10 10.40 -6.34
N GLY A 218 -17.09 10.94 -7.07
CA GLY A 218 -16.96 12.24 -7.73
C GLY A 218 -18.26 13.00 -7.80
N LYS A 219 -18.15 14.33 -7.95
CA LYS A 219 -19.28 15.24 -8.10
C LYS A 219 -19.01 16.30 -9.17
N ILE A 220 -20.07 16.82 -9.76
CA ILE A 220 -20.09 18.03 -10.58
C ILE A 220 -21.44 18.72 -10.38
N ASN A 221 -21.50 19.73 -9.50
CA ASN A 221 -22.76 20.31 -9.02
C ASN A 221 -22.66 21.80 -8.65
N GLY A 222 -21.53 22.44 -9.00
CA GLY A 222 -21.30 23.87 -8.87
C GLY A 222 -20.80 24.33 -7.52
N ALA A 223 -20.78 25.62 -7.34
CA ALA A 223 -20.07 26.34 -6.28
C ALA A 223 -20.39 25.94 -4.83
N THR A 224 -21.57 25.38 -4.57
CA THR A 224 -22.02 24.95 -3.24
C THR A 224 -22.79 23.62 -3.28
N GLY A 225 -22.68 22.87 -4.38
CA GLY A 225 -23.35 21.59 -4.52
C GLY A 225 -24.87 21.67 -4.78
N THR A 226 -25.35 22.83 -5.21
CA THR A 226 -26.80 23.09 -5.31
C THR A 226 -27.32 23.19 -6.75
N TYR A 227 -26.46 23.10 -7.75
CA TYR A 227 -26.79 23.35 -9.15
C TYR A 227 -27.37 24.75 -9.43
N ALA A 228 -27.16 25.73 -8.56
CA ALA A 228 -27.81 27.04 -8.67
C ALA A 228 -27.51 27.74 -10.00
N ALA A 229 -26.25 27.79 -10.44
CA ALA A 229 -25.88 28.38 -11.74
C ALA A 229 -26.38 27.55 -12.92
N HIS A 230 -26.44 26.24 -12.79
CA HIS A 230 -26.95 25.33 -13.80
C HIS A 230 -28.45 25.57 -14.07
N TYR A 231 -29.28 25.57 -13.03
CA TYR A 231 -30.70 25.85 -13.17
C TYR A 231 -31.03 27.30 -13.56
N ALA A 232 -30.16 28.25 -13.19
CA ALA A 232 -30.31 29.63 -13.65
C ALA A 232 -30.06 29.77 -15.17
N SER A 233 -29.14 28.94 -15.71
CA SER A 233 -28.78 28.98 -17.14
C SER A 233 -29.75 28.13 -18.00
N VAL A 234 -30.05 26.90 -17.57
CA VAL A 234 -30.94 25.97 -18.29
C VAL A 234 -31.89 25.28 -17.31
N PRO A 235 -33.00 25.97 -16.95
CA PRO A 235 -33.92 25.48 -15.91
C PRO A 235 -34.69 24.20 -16.31
N SER A 236 -34.75 23.89 -17.59
CA SER A 236 -35.44 22.70 -18.11
C SER A 236 -34.57 21.43 -18.12
N ALA A 237 -33.26 21.54 -17.91
CA ALA A 237 -32.37 20.40 -17.95
C ALA A 237 -32.41 19.61 -16.61
N ASP A 238 -32.34 18.29 -16.72
CA ASP A 238 -32.19 17.42 -15.54
C ASP A 238 -30.68 17.34 -15.13
N TRP A 239 -30.23 18.35 -14.40
CA TRP A 239 -28.83 18.48 -14.02
C TRP A 239 -28.33 17.36 -13.14
N GLN A 240 -29.17 16.73 -12.33
CA GLN A 240 -28.75 15.56 -11.54
C GLN A 240 -28.44 14.36 -12.43
N LYS A 241 -29.30 14.10 -13.43
CA LYS A 241 -29.08 13.04 -14.42
C LYS A 241 -27.85 13.33 -15.27
N ILE A 242 -27.63 14.57 -15.69
CA ILE A 242 -26.45 14.99 -16.47
C ILE A 242 -25.18 14.79 -15.66
N SER A 243 -25.15 15.28 -14.42
CA SER A 243 -23.98 15.15 -13.54
C SER A 243 -23.65 13.70 -13.23
N ARG A 244 -24.66 12.90 -12.88
CA ARG A 244 -24.50 11.47 -12.67
C ARG A 244 -23.93 10.78 -13.90
N GLY A 245 -24.54 11.00 -15.05
CA GLY A 245 -24.09 10.39 -16.30
C GLY A 245 -22.66 10.79 -16.67
N PHE A 246 -22.25 12.03 -16.40
CA PHE A 246 -20.89 12.48 -16.63
C PHE A 246 -19.87 11.84 -15.69
N VAL A 247 -20.16 11.81 -14.39
CA VAL A 247 -19.26 11.18 -13.40
C VAL A 247 -19.09 9.69 -13.70
N GLU A 248 -20.20 8.99 -14.02
CA GLU A 248 -20.16 7.58 -14.41
C GLU A 248 -19.45 7.37 -15.77
N HIS A 249 -19.54 8.32 -16.71
CA HIS A 249 -18.78 8.31 -17.96
C HIS A 249 -17.26 8.35 -17.72
N LEU A 250 -16.80 9.06 -16.71
CA LEU A 250 -15.40 9.07 -16.27
C LEU A 250 -14.98 7.78 -15.53
N GLY A 251 -15.89 6.83 -15.29
CA GLY A 251 -15.61 5.58 -14.56
C GLY A 251 -15.51 5.77 -13.06
N LEU A 252 -16.16 6.79 -12.51
CA LEU A 252 -16.25 7.10 -11.09
C LEU A 252 -17.68 6.85 -10.57
N THR A 253 -17.83 6.77 -9.26
CA THR A 253 -19.14 6.68 -8.61
C THR A 253 -19.66 8.09 -8.28
N TRP A 254 -20.89 8.39 -8.70
CA TRP A 254 -21.48 9.71 -8.46
C TRP A 254 -21.87 9.91 -7.00
N ASN A 255 -21.40 11.00 -6.38
CA ASN A 255 -21.84 11.46 -5.07
C ASN A 255 -22.95 12.51 -5.23
N PRO A 256 -24.23 12.20 -4.88
CA PRO A 256 -25.36 13.08 -5.11
C PRO A 256 -25.46 14.25 -4.13
N LEU A 257 -24.81 14.18 -2.99
CA LEU A 257 -25.02 15.14 -1.89
C LEU A 257 -23.69 15.63 -1.33
N THR A 258 -23.26 16.78 -1.78
CA THR A 258 -21.96 17.39 -1.42
C THR A 258 -22.13 18.87 -1.13
N THR A 259 -21.06 19.51 -0.71
CA THR A 259 -20.93 20.98 -0.63
C THR A 259 -20.21 21.50 -1.89
N GLN A 260 -19.31 22.48 -1.76
CA GLN A 260 -18.40 22.85 -2.86
C GLN A 260 -17.43 21.72 -3.18
N ILE A 261 -17.02 20.97 -2.16
CA ILE A 261 -16.12 19.82 -2.28
C ILE A 261 -16.88 18.51 -2.29
N GLU A 262 -16.29 17.47 -2.87
CA GLU A 262 -16.52 16.09 -2.50
C GLU A 262 -15.89 15.89 -1.11
N SER A 263 -16.58 15.16 -0.20
CA SER A 263 -16.24 15.17 1.25
C SER A 263 -14.92 14.46 1.60
N HIS A 264 -14.26 13.85 0.63
CA HIS A 264 -13.01 13.06 0.78
C HIS A 264 -13.11 11.84 1.71
N ASP A 265 -14.31 11.41 2.10
CA ASP A 265 -14.49 10.25 2.98
C ASP A 265 -13.88 8.99 2.36
N TRP A 266 -14.12 8.74 1.07
CA TRP A 266 -13.54 7.61 0.35
C TRP A 266 -12.00 7.66 0.31
N GLN A 267 -11.41 8.85 0.25
CA GLN A 267 -9.96 9.00 0.31
C GLN A 267 -9.42 8.60 1.70
N ALA A 268 -10.09 9.02 2.77
CA ALA A 268 -9.72 8.65 4.13
C ALA A 268 -9.85 7.13 4.37
N GLU A 269 -10.89 6.50 3.83
CA GLU A 269 -11.08 5.05 3.86
C GLU A 269 -9.93 4.34 3.11
N LEU A 270 -9.65 4.73 1.87
CA LEU A 270 -8.54 4.19 1.08
C LEU A 270 -7.19 4.35 1.81
N TYR A 271 -6.92 5.54 2.34
CA TYR A 271 -5.65 5.81 3.03
C TYR A 271 -5.52 4.98 4.30
N SER A 272 -6.60 4.74 5.02
CA SER A 272 -6.64 3.84 6.18
C SER A 272 -6.34 2.40 5.78
N ASP A 273 -6.89 1.92 4.67
CA ASP A 273 -6.67 0.57 4.16
C ASP A 273 -5.22 0.36 3.69
N VAL A 274 -4.66 1.34 2.95
CA VAL A 274 -3.24 1.32 2.55
C VAL A 274 -2.33 1.39 3.78
N ALA A 275 -2.62 2.24 4.75
CA ALA A 275 -1.85 2.32 6.00
C ALA A 275 -1.95 1.01 6.81
N HIS A 276 -3.09 0.33 6.77
CA HIS A 276 -3.22 -0.98 7.41
C HIS A 276 -2.40 -2.06 6.69
N PHE A 277 -2.39 -2.08 5.36
CA PHE A 277 -1.47 -2.93 4.60
C PHE A 277 -0.01 -2.66 4.99
N ASN A 278 0.38 -1.40 5.04
CA ASN A 278 1.73 -0.99 5.45
C ASN A 278 2.09 -1.48 6.85
N ARG A 279 1.17 -1.44 7.83
CA ARG A 279 1.39 -1.95 9.19
C ARG A 279 1.59 -3.46 9.22
N VAL A 280 0.86 -4.21 8.40
CA VAL A 280 1.07 -5.66 8.26
C VAL A 280 2.43 -5.95 7.60
N LEU A 281 2.80 -5.17 6.59
CA LEU A 281 4.10 -5.28 5.92
C LEU A 281 5.26 -4.93 6.86
N HIS A 282 5.09 -3.93 7.72
CA HIS A 282 6.06 -3.59 8.75
C HIS A 282 6.28 -4.78 9.70
N ASN A 283 5.21 -5.44 10.16
CA ASN A 283 5.32 -6.66 10.98
C ASN A 283 6.11 -7.77 10.27
N LEU A 284 5.90 -7.97 8.96
CA LEU A 284 6.71 -8.91 8.16
C LEU A 284 8.20 -8.55 8.21
N CYS A 285 8.54 -7.26 8.03
CA CYS A 285 9.93 -6.80 8.07
C CYS A 285 10.57 -7.10 9.43
N THR A 286 9.87 -6.80 10.53
CA THR A 286 10.33 -7.03 11.90
C THR A 286 10.56 -8.51 12.19
N ASP A 287 9.65 -9.39 11.76
CA ASP A 287 9.78 -10.84 11.94
C ASP A 287 10.94 -11.40 11.10
N VAL A 288 11.06 -11.01 9.83
CA VAL A 288 12.17 -11.44 8.97
C VAL A 288 13.52 -10.96 9.52
N TRP A 289 13.58 -9.70 9.98
CA TRP A 289 14.77 -9.18 10.65
C TRP A 289 15.16 -10.03 11.86
N SER A 290 14.18 -10.40 12.67
CA SER A 290 14.36 -11.26 13.85
C SER A 290 14.84 -12.65 13.46
N TYR A 291 14.27 -13.28 12.44
CA TYR A 291 14.72 -14.58 11.92
C TYR A 291 16.12 -14.52 11.33
N ILE A 292 16.50 -13.42 10.67
CA ILE A 292 17.90 -13.22 10.23
C ILE A 292 18.82 -13.14 11.44
N SER A 293 18.43 -12.44 12.50
CA SER A 293 19.27 -12.25 13.69
C SER A 293 19.59 -13.54 14.44
N ILE A 294 18.67 -14.52 14.40
CA ILE A 294 18.87 -15.86 15.00
C ILE A 294 19.35 -16.90 13.98
N GLY A 295 19.61 -16.48 12.74
CA GLY A 295 20.19 -17.33 11.69
C GLY A 295 19.20 -18.26 10.98
N PHE A 296 17.89 -18.12 11.16
CA PHE A 296 16.87 -18.91 10.46
C PHE A 296 16.82 -18.57 8.98
N PHE A 297 17.09 -17.31 8.64
CA PHE A 297 17.32 -16.86 7.26
C PHE A 297 18.78 -16.45 7.08
N ARG A 298 19.37 -16.87 5.97
CA ARG A 298 20.65 -16.38 5.47
C ARG A 298 20.39 -15.41 4.33
N GLN A 299 21.06 -14.26 4.34
CA GLN A 299 20.97 -13.31 3.22
C GLN A 299 21.97 -13.69 2.13
N ILE A 300 21.52 -13.82 0.89
CA ILE A 300 22.36 -14.10 -0.28
C ILE A 300 23.04 -12.79 -0.70
N PRO A 301 24.40 -12.70 -0.64
CA PRO A 301 25.12 -11.49 -1.01
C PRO A 301 24.92 -11.12 -2.48
N VAL A 302 24.91 -9.82 -2.78
CA VAL A 302 24.98 -9.33 -4.16
C VAL A 302 26.45 -9.38 -4.60
N ALA A 303 26.72 -10.01 -5.73
CA ALA A 303 28.09 -10.03 -6.27
C ALA A 303 28.61 -8.58 -6.47
N GLY A 304 29.77 -8.29 -5.93
CA GLY A 304 30.40 -6.97 -5.98
C GLY A 304 29.85 -5.93 -4.99
N ALA A 305 28.84 -6.26 -4.18
CA ALA A 305 28.34 -5.35 -3.15
C ALA A 305 29.15 -5.44 -1.86
N THR A 306 29.39 -4.30 -1.22
CA THR A 306 30.04 -4.23 0.09
C THR A 306 28.97 -4.32 1.18
N GLY A 307 28.96 -5.42 1.95
CA GLY A 307 27.97 -5.64 3.03
C GLY A 307 28.18 -4.72 4.24
N SER A 308 29.42 -4.41 4.56
CA SER A 308 29.82 -3.49 5.64
C SER A 308 31.16 -2.85 5.28
N SER A 309 31.31 -1.57 5.62
CA SER A 309 32.58 -0.85 5.40
C SER A 309 33.73 -1.36 6.27
N THR A 310 33.43 -2.01 7.41
CA THR A 310 34.43 -2.45 8.43
C THR A 310 34.50 -3.98 8.57
N MET A 311 33.41 -4.71 8.30
CA MET A 311 33.31 -6.17 8.49
C MET A 311 32.79 -6.82 7.21
N PRO A 312 33.65 -7.26 6.28
CA PRO A 312 33.24 -7.75 4.96
C PRO A 312 32.27 -8.97 4.98
N HIS A 313 32.34 -9.78 6.05
CA HIS A 313 31.47 -10.95 6.22
C HIS A 313 30.06 -10.61 6.72
N LYS A 314 29.81 -9.36 7.15
CA LYS A 314 28.54 -8.94 7.74
C LYS A 314 27.59 -8.43 6.67
N VAL A 315 26.53 -9.18 6.40
CA VAL A 315 25.46 -8.79 5.47
C VAL A 315 24.28 -8.24 6.28
N ASN A 316 24.11 -6.93 6.28
CA ASN A 316 23.04 -6.27 7.02
C ASN A 316 21.67 -6.41 6.30
N PRO A 317 20.56 -6.57 7.05
CA PRO A 317 19.20 -6.66 6.48
C PRO A 317 18.63 -5.30 6.06
N ILE A 318 19.44 -4.48 5.37
CA ILE A 318 19.13 -3.06 5.04
C ILE A 318 17.87 -2.87 4.22
N ARG A 319 17.42 -3.91 3.49
CA ARG A 319 16.19 -3.86 2.69
C ARG A 319 14.96 -3.79 3.59
N PHE A 320 14.93 -4.56 4.65
CA PHE A 320 13.85 -4.60 5.63
C PHE A 320 13.85 -3.34 6.49
N GLU A 321 15.02 -2.91 6.99
CA GLU A 321 15.18 -1.67 7.76
C GLU A 321 14.76 -0.42 6.95
N ASN A 322 15.17 -0.35 5.67
CA ASN A 322 14.72 0.72 4.77
C ASN A 322 13.20 0.69 4.53
N ALA A 323 12.63 -0.52 4.40
CA ALA A 323 11.19 -0.66 4.25
C ALA A 323 10.45 -0.18 5.51
N GLU A 324 10.85 -0.60 6.71
CA GLU A 324 10.25 -0.15 7.97
C GLU A 324 10.20 1.38 8.06
N ALA A 325 11.33 2.05 7.82
CA ALA A 325 11.38 3.52 7.86
C ALA A 325 10.43 4.19 6.83
N ASN A 326 10.35 3.64 5.62
CA ASN A 326 9.47 4.19 4.58
C ASN A 326 7.98 3.90 4.86
N LEU A 327 7.64 2.75 5.45
CA LEU A 327 6.28 2.43 5.88
C LEU A 327 5.79 3.39 6.97
N GLU A 328 6.64 3.73 7.93
CA GLU A 328 6.33 4.73 8.97
C GLU A 328 6.06 6.11 8.38
N LEU A 329 6.89 6.57 7.43
CA LEU A 329 6.69 7.85 6.74
C LEU A 329 5.40 7.84 5.92
N SER A 330 5.13 6.77 5.18
CA SER A 330 3.89 6.59 4.42
C SER A 330 2.68 6.67 5.34
N ASN A 331 2.68 5.91 6.44
CA ASN A 331 1.58 5.88 7.40
C ASN A 331 1.33 7.24 8.04
N ALA A 332 2.39 7.96 8.43
CA ALA A 332 2.25 9.30 9.02
C ALA A 332 1.57 10.28 8.05
N LEU A 333 1.91 10.21 6.76
CA LEU A 333 1.27 11.04 5.73
C LEU A 333 -0.17 10.60 5.45
N LEU A 334 -0.43 9.30 5.28
CA LEU A 334 -1.76 8.76 5.02
C LEU A 334 -2.73 9.05 6.19
N ASP A 335 -2.30 8.86 7.43
CA ASP A 335 -3.09 9.16 8.63
C ASP A 335 -3.37 10.68 8.75
N SER A 336 -2.39 11.52 8.42
CA SER A 336 -2.55 12.99 8.40
C SER A 336 -3.53 13.42 7.30
N LEU A 337 -3.40 12.88 6.09
CA LEU A 337 -4.30 13.16 4.97
C LEU A 337 -5.73 12.73 5.29
N GLY A 338 -5.94 11.50 5.78
CA GLY A 338 -7.24 10.99 6.14
C GLY A 338 -7.94 11.83 7.22
N SER A 339 -7.18 12.32 8.20
CA SER A 339 -7.72 13.18 9.26
C SER A 339 -8.01 14.60 8.79
N THR A 340 -7.15 15.16 7.92
CA THR A 340 -7.28 16.55 7.47
C THR A 340 -8.40 16.72 6.44
N LEU A 341 -8.48 15.81 5.47
CA LEU A 341 -9.35 15.98 4.31
C LEU A 341 -10.84 15.85 4.64
N VAL A 342 -11.21 15.04 5.62
CA VAL A 342 -12.62 14.86 6.04
C VAL A 342 -13.14 16.02 6.90
N THR A 343 -12.31 17.02 7.19
CA THR A 343 -12.68 18.18 8.01
C THR A 343 -12.53 19.46 7.22
N SER A 344 -13.63 20.08 6.85
CA SER A 344 -13.64 21.38 6.17
C SER A 344 -14.48 22.39 6.93
N ARG A 345 -14.13 23.68 6.83
CA ARG A 345 -14.90 24.78 7.41
C ARG A 345 -16.07 25.12 6.51
N TRP A 346 -17.29 24.95 7.02
CA TRP A 346 -18.52 25.23 6.32
C TRP A 346 -18.62 24.46 5.00
N GLN A 347 -18.76 25.12 3.86
CA GLN A 347 -18.88 24.49 2.56
C GLN A 347 -17.54 24.21 1.90
N ARG A 348 -16.47 24.92 2.28
CA ARG A 348 -15.07 24.70 1.92
C ARG A 348 -14.11 25.64 2.63
N ASP A 349 -12.91 25.16 2.93
CA ASP A 349 -11.68 25.97 3.08
C ASP A 349 -10.56 25.41 2.19
N LEU A 350 -9.38 26.05 2.17
CA LEU A 350 -8.29 25.70 1.24
C LEU A 350 -7.31 24.65 1.81
N THR A 351 -7.55 24.12 3.00
CA THR A 351 -6.63 23.18 3.68
C THR A 351 -6.47 21.88 2.86
N ASP A 352 -7.56 21.41 2.26
CA ASP A 352 -7.60 20.24 1.41
C ASP A 352 -6.64 20.35 0.22
N SER A 353 -6.67 21.45 -0.50
CA SER A 353 -5.85 21.68 -1.70
C SER A 353 -4.34 21.59 -1.41
N SER A 354 -3.90 22.14 -0.26
CA SER A 354 -2.50 22.07 0.16
C SER A 354 -2.09 20.67 0.61
N ALA A 355 -2.99 19.96 1.32
CA ALA A 355 -2.72 18.63 1.84
C ALA A 355 -2.63 17.58 0.71
N GLN A 356 -3.56 17.60 -0.24
CA GLN A 356 -3.66 16.62 -1.33
C GLN A 356 -2.43 16.57 -2.23
N ARG A 357 -1.64 17.64 -2.34
CA ARG A 357 -0.37 17.65 -3.07
C ARG A 357 0.69 16.68 -2.52
N ASN A 358 0.48 16.14 -1.32
CA ASN A 358 1.35 15.14 -0.69
C ASN A 358 0.89 13.69 -0.89
N ILE A 359 -0.20 13.43 -1.60
CA ILE A 359 -0.71 12.07 -1.86
C ILE A 359 0.36 11.23 -2.55
N GLY A 360 1.00 11.76 -3.60
CA GLY A 360 2.07 11.08 -4.32
C GLY A 360 3.27 10.74 -3.43
N VAL A 361 3.59 11.57 -2.45
CA VAL A 361 4.66 11.32 -1.47
C VAL A 361 4.28 10.16 -0.55
N ALA A 362 3.04 10.12 -0.05
CA ALA A 362 2.56 9.06 0.81
C ALA A 362 2.60 7.69 0.12
N PHE A 363 2.05 7.59 -1.09
CA PHE A 363 2.10 6.37 -1.91
C PHE A 363 3.52 6.02 -2.36
N GLY A 364 4.36 7.02 -2.66
CA GLY A 364 5.76 6.84 -3.03
C GLY A 364 6.57 6.11 -1.97
N HIS A 365 6.42 6.47 -0.70
CA HIS A 365 7.05 5.75 0.41
C HIS A 365 6.53 4.31 0.55
N SER A 366 5.22 4.07 0.37
CA SER A 366 4.65 2.71 0.40
C SER A 366 5.22 1.84 -0.72
N VAL A 367 5.20 2.31 -1.97
CA VAL A 367 5.74 1.56 -3.12
C VAL A 367 7.25 1.31 -2.98
N LEU A 368 8.01 2.28 -2.47
CA LEU A 368 9.44 2.10 -2.19
C LEU A 368 9.69 1.00 -1.15
N ALA A 369 8.90 0.97 -0.09
CA ALA A 369 8.98 -0.07 0.94
C ALA A 369 8.65 -1.44 0.35
N ILE A 370 7.55 -1.59 -0.38
CA ILE A 370 7.15 -2.82 -1.06
C ILE A 370 8.29 -3.33 -1.95
N SER A 371 8.85 -2.46 -2.80
CA SER A 371 9.97 -2.81 -3.69
C SER A 371 11.21 -3.31 -2.92
N ASN A 372 11.51 -2.71 -1.76
CA ASN A 372 12.63 -3.17 -0.93
C ASN A 372 12.34 -4.54 -0.31
N VAL A 373 11.13 -4.78 0.18
CA VAL A 373 10.76 -6.08 0.76
C VAL A 373 10.80 -7.18 -0.31
N VAL A 374 10.26 -6.96 -1.50
CA VAL A 374 10.37 -7.90 -2.63
C VAL A 374 11.83 -8.28 -2.89
N LYS A 375 12.70 -7.28 -3.05
CA LYS A 375 14.15 -7.49 -3.27
C LYS A 375 14.84 -8.16 -2.09
N GLY A 376 14.36 -7.93 -0.87
CA GLY A 376 14.86 -8.56 0.36
C GLY A 376 14.48 -10.03 0.41
N LEU A 377 13.19 -10.36 0.25
CA LEU A 377 12.68 -11.74 0.28
C LEU A 377 13.30 -12.63 -0.80
N GLN A 378 13.48 -12.11 -2.02
CA GLN A 378 14.12 -12.83 -3.14
C GLN A 378 15.59 -13.21 -2.87
N ARG A 379 16.18 -12.70 -1.80
CA ARG A 379 17.57 -12.95 -1.40
C ARG A 379 17.71 -13.63 -0.03
N LEU A 380 16.66 -14.28 0.42
CA LEU A 380 16.70 -15.11 1.62
C LEU A 380 16.90 -16.59 1.24
N ASP A 381 17.71 -17.26 2.02
CA ASP A 381 17.88 -18.71 2.01
C ASP A 381 17.46 -19.27 3.37
N ILE A 382 16.72 -20.37 3.37
CA ILE A 382 16.22 -21.01 4.61
C ILE A 382 17.33 -21.86 5.20
N ALA A 383 17.80 -21.50 6.40
CA ALA A 383 18.84 -22.22 7.11
C ALA A 383 18.25 -23.41 7.89
N THR A 384 17.86 -24.47 7.18
CA THR A 384 17.20 -25.65 7.75
C THR A 384 18.03 -26.34 8.82
N ASP A 385 19.35 -26.31 8.70
CA ASP A 385 20.31 -26.83 9.69
C ASP A 385 20.23 -26.07 11.01
N VAL A 386 20.17 -24.74 10.99
CA VAL A 386 20.06 -23.90 12.18
C VAL A 386 18.68 -24.05 12.82
N ILE A 387 17.63 -24.08 12.03
CA ILE A 387 16.24 -24.26 12.49
C ILE A 387 16.08 -25.61 13.18
N SER A 388 16.65 -26.68 12.60
CA SER A 388 16.63 -28.03 13.17
C SER A 388 17.39 -28.11 14.50
N ALA A 389 18.57 -27.50 14.57
CA ALA A 389 19.39 -27.49 15.81
C ALA A 389 18.68 -26.73 16.95
N ASP A 390 17.92 -25.67 16.63
CA ASP A 390 17.13 -24.93 17.62
C ASP A 390 16.01 -25.81 18.18
N LEU A 391 15.28 -26.57 17.35
CA LEU A 391 14.31 -27.55 17.79
C LEU A 391 14.92 -28.64 18.67
N ASP A 392 16.04 -29.22 18.26
CA ASP A 392 16.73 -30.29 19.00
C ASP A 392 17.22 -29.83 20.37
N SER A 393 17.35 -28.53 20.57
CA SER A 393 17.76 -27.93 21.83
C SER A 393 16.61 -27.68 22.82
N ASN A 394 15.34 -27.88 22.41
CA ASN A 394 14.15 -27.45 23.16
C ASN A 394 13.08 -28.57 23.28
N TRP A 395 13.49 -29.74 23.82
CA TRP A 395 12.57 -30.87 24.02
C TRP A 395 11.45 -30.60 25.04
N GLU A 396 11.63 -29.65 25.95
CA GLU A 396 10.65 -29.24 26.96
C GLU A 396 9.33 -28.71 26.36
N VAL A 397 9.30 -28.31 25.11
CA VAL A 397 8.07 -27.85 24.41
C VAL A 397 7.03 -28.98 24.28
N LEU A 398 7.47 -30.25 24.38
CA LEU A 398 6.58 -31.41 24.38
C LEU A 398 5.80 -31.60 25.68
N ALA A 399 6.14 -30.85 26.74
CA ALA A 399 5.41 -30.89 28.00
C ALA A 399 3.91 -30.53 27.81
N GLU A 400 3.59 -29.66 26.88
CA GLU A 400 2.20 -29.33 26.52
C GLU A 400 1.46 -30.56 25.96
N ALA A 401 2.08 -31.29 25.03
CA ALA A 401 1.50 -32.50 24.44
C ALA A 401 1.23 -33.55 25.53
N ILE A 402 2.19 -33.79 26.42
CA ILE A 402 2.04 -34.74 27.53
C ILE A 402 0.88 -34.32 28.43
N GLN A 403 0.79 -33.05 28.80
CA GLN A 403 -0.27 -32.52 29.64
C GLN A 403 -1.66 -32.76 29.00
N MET A 404 -1.78 -32.49 27.71
CA MET A 404 -3.06 -32.65 26.99
C MET A 404 -3.47 -34.13 26.89
N VAL A 405 -2.51 -35.03 26.62
CA VAL A 405 -2.79 -36.49 26.62
C VAL A 405 -3.18 -36.97 27.98
N MET A 406 -2.50 -36.58 29.05
CA MET A 406 -2.88 -36.96 30.43
C MET A 406 -4.29 -36.48 30.78
N ARG A 407 -4.67 -35.26 30.37
CA ARG A 407 -6.06 -34.77 30.58
C ARG A 407 -7.08 -35.59 29.81
N ALA A 408 -6.80 -35.95 28.58
CA ALA A 408 -7.70 -36.81 27.79
C ALA A 408 -7.85 -38.20 28.41
N GLU A 409 -6.76 -38.84 28.87
CA GLU A 409 -6.77 -40.10 29.56
C GLU A 409 -7.53 -40.04 30.90
N ALA A 410 -7.39 -38.93 31.67
CA ALA A 410 -8.18 -38.70 32.89
C ALA A 410 -9.69 -38.67 32.61
N ILE A 411 -10.11 -38.00 31.55
CA ILE A 411 -11.51 -37.95 31.12
C ILE A 411 -12.01 -39.33 30.69
N ALA A 412 -11.15 -40.13 30.05
CA ALA A 412 -11.43 -41.49 29.68
C ALA A 412 -11.45 -42.47 30.89
N GLY A 413 -11.13 -42.00 32.10
CA GLY A 413 -11.19 -42.80 33.33
C GLY A 413 -9.91 -43.57 33.63
N VAL A 414 -8.79 -43.25 33.00
CA VAL A 414 -7.49 -43.86 33.30
C VAL A 414 -7.00 -43.39 34.68
N PRO A 415 -6.77 -44.31 35.65
CA PRO A 415 -6.34 -43.93 37.00
C PRO A 415 -4.94 -43.24 37.01
N GLY A 416 -4.72 -42.35 37.99
CA GLY A 416 -3.42 -41.74 38.21
C GLY A 416 -3.10 -40.56 37.27
N MET A 417 -4.10 -40.08 36.51
CA MET A 417 -3.94 -38.92 35.60
C MET A 417 -4.30 -37.58 36.26
N GLU A 418 -4.54 -37.58 37.57
CA GLU A 418 -4.83 -36.35 38.33
C GLU A 418 -3.59 -35.46 38.43
N ASN A 419 -3.81 -34.12 38.41
CA ASN A 419 -2.77 -33.11 38.55
C ASN A 419 -1.61 -33.19 37.53
N PRO A 420 -1.89 -33.23 36.22
CA PRO A 420 -0.86 -33.40 35.19
C PRO A 420 0.21 -32.28 35.22
N TYR A 421 -0.17 -31.05 35.59
CA TYR A 421 0.75 -29.92 35.68
C TYR A 421 1.83 -30.13 36.77
N GLU A 422 1.46 -30.63 37.97
CA GLU A 422 2.43 -30.87 39.03
C GLU A 422 3.41 -32.01 38.70
N ARG A 423 2.93 -33.04 38.00
CA ARG A 423 3.79 -34.12 37.51
C ARG A 423 4.81 -33.66 36.48
N LEU A 424 4.41 -32.79 35.56
CA LEU A 424 5.30 -32.21 34.55
C LEU A 424 6.36 -31.26 35.15
N LYS A 425 6.03 -30.57 36.23
CA LYS A 425 6.95 -29.73 36.97
C LYS A 425 8.17 -30.50 37.50
N GLU A 426 7.99 -31.78 37.81
CA GLU A 426 9.10 -32.68 38.20
C GLU A 426 10.03 -32.98 37.03
N LEU A 427 9.52 -33.12 35.80
CA LEU A 427 10.31 -33.35 34.59
C LEU A 427 11.24 -32.16 34.29
N THR A 428 10.72 -30.91 34.42
CA THR A 428 11.41 -29.70 33.98
C THR A 428 12.27 -29.04 35.06
N ARG A 429 12.13 -29.44 36.34
CA ARG A 429 12.80 -28.81 37.48
C ARG A 429 14.31 -29.06 37.49
N GLY A 430 15.10 -27.99 37.18
CA GLY A 430 16.55 -27.97 37.37
C GLY A 430 17.36 -28.80 36.38
N HIS A 431 16.78 -29.36 35.34
CA HIS A 431 17.47 -30.19 34.37
C HIS A 431 16.99 -29.87 32.93
N ARG A 432 17.93 -29.94 31.98
CA ARG A 432 17.60 -29.92 30.57
C ARG A 432 16.82 -31.19 30.19
N VAL A 433 15.74 -31.06 29.48
CA VAL A 433 14.97 -32.17 28.94
C VAL A 433 15.56 -32.57 27.59
N ASP A 434 15.86 -33.86 27.42
CA ASP A 434 16.25 -34.46 26.14
C ASP A 434 15.33 -35.62 25.77
N ALA A 435 15.57 -36.21 24.61
CA ALA A 435 14.75 -37.30 24.10
C ALA A 435 14.67 -38.52 25.04
N ALA A 436 15.81 -38.90 25.65
CA ALA A 436 15.88 -40.06 26.52
C ALA A 436 15.08 -39.84 27.81
N ARG A 437 15.29 -38.72 28.46
CA ARG A 437 14.59 -38.33 29.68
C ARG A 437 13.09 -38.17 29.48
N LEU A 438 12.67 -37.60 28.32
CA LEU A 438 11.24 -37.48 27.99
C LEU A 438 10.59 -38.84 27.85
N LYS A 439 11.22 -39.79 27.13
CA LYS A 439 10.71 -41.16 26.95
C LYS A 439 10.65 -41.91 28.28
N GLU A 440 11.67 -41.80 29.09
CA GLU A 440 11.67 -42.39 30.44
C GLU A 440 10.53 -41.85 31.30
N PHE A 441 10.32 -40.52 31.26
CA PHE A 441 9.21 -39.89 31.98
C PHE A 441 7.84 -40.38 31.49
N VAL A 442 7.64 -40.41 30.16
CA VAL A 442 6.38 -40.88 29.57
C VAL A 442 6.04 -42.33 30.01
N ALA A 443 7.05 -43.20 30.07
CA ALA A 443 6.88 -44.58 30.53
C ALA A 443 6.43 -44.69 32.01
N THR A 444 6.71 -43.68 32.84
CA THR A 444 6.31 -43.64 34.26
C THR A 444 4.88 -43.12 34.48
N LEU A 445 4.24 -42.58 33.44
CA LEU A 445 2.94 -41.89 33.58
C LEU A 445 1.77 -42.85 33.82
N GLY A 446 1.83 -44.12 33.37
CA GLY A 446 0.76 -45.08 33.46
C GLY A 446 -0.38 -44.81 32.48
N LEU A 447 -0.03 -44.30 31.30
CA LEU A 447 -0.97 -44.01 30.19
C LEU A 447 -1.49 -45.31 29.57
N SER A 448 -2.54 -45.22 28.78
CA SER A 448 -2.93 -46.34 27.91
C SER A 448 -1.81 -46.68 26.92
N PRO A 449 -1.67 -47.96 26.47
CA PRO A 449 -0.60 -48.33 25.54
C PRO A 449 -0.55 -47.49 24.26
N GLU A 450 -1.71 -47.10 23.74
CA GLU A 450 -1.83 -46.26 22.55
C GLU A 450 -1.35 -44.84 22.82
N ALA A 451 -1.70 -44.25 23.96
CA ALA A 451 -1.26 -42.90 24.34
C ALA A 451 0.24 -42.85 24.63
N GLU A 452 0.78 -43.86 25.32
CA GLU A 452 2.21 -44.00 25.58
C GLU A 452 3.02 -44.12 24.27
N ALA A 453 2.57 -45.00 23.35
CA ALA A 453 3.23 -45.18 22.07
C ALA A 453 3.24 -43.87 21.24
N ARG A 454 2.10 -43.14 21.20
CA ARG A 454 1.95 -41.89 20.52
C ARG A 454 2.88 -40.79 21.06
N LEU A 455 2.96 -40.64 22.39
CA LEU A 455 3.85 -39.66 23.03
C LEU A 455 5.33 -40.02 22.89
N SER A 456 5.65 -41.32 22.99
CA SER A 456 7.03 -41.80 22.85
C SER A 456 7.60 -41.60 21.42
N ALA A 457 6.71 -41.53 20.41
CA ALA A 457 7.08 -41.26 19.03
C ALA A 457 7.22 -39.74 18.72
N LEU A 458 6.71 -38.87 19.61
CA LEU A 458 6.74 -37.43 19.39
C LEU A 458 8.13 -36.86 19.54
N THR A 459 8.46 -35.92 18.65
CA THR A 459 9.67 -35.12 18.71
C THR A 459 9.29 -33.64 18.51
N PRO A 460 10.14 -32.66 18.86
CA PRO A 460 9.89 -31.26 18.53
C PRO A 460 9.63 -31.03 17.04
N HIS A 461 10.26 -31.83 16.16
CA HIS A 461 10.07 -31.73 14.70
C HIS A 461 8.70 -32.24 14.23
N THR A 462 8.08 -33.15 14.93
CA THR A 462 6.77 -33.75 14.55
C THR A 462 5.60 -33.16 15.33
N TYR A 463 5.90 -32.33 16.33
CA TYR A 463 4.87 -31.68 17.16
C TYR A 463 4.43 -30.33 16.59
N ASN A 464 4.10 -30.27 15.32
CA ASN A 464 3.67 -29.06 14.61
C ASN A 464 2.22 -29.14 14.09
N GLY A 465 1.46 -30.14 14.54
CA GLY A 465 0.05 -30.33 14.18
C GLY A 465 -0.15 -30.44 12.67
N ILE A 466 -1.03 -29.61 12.15
CA ILE A 466 -1.35 -29.52 10.71
C ILE A 466 -0.79 -28.22 10.07
N ALA A 467 0.29 -27.68 10.61
CA ALA A 467 0.83 -26.37 10.18
C ALA A 467 1.06 -26.31 8.67
N ALA A 468 1.67 -27.34 8.07
CA ALA A 468 1.90 -27.41 6.62
C ALA A 468 0.61 -27.31 5.79
N GLN A 469 -0.49 -27.93 6.27
CA GLN A 469 -1.80 -27.89 5.60
C GLN A 469 -2.48 -26.53 5.73
N LEU A 470 -2.28 -25.83 6.86
CA LEU A 470 -2.85 -24.50 7.10
C LEU A 470 -2.36 -23.44 6.10
N LEU A 471 -1.19 -23.64 5.50
CA LEU A 471 -0.67 -22.76 4.45
C LEU A 471 -1.61 -22.68 3.24
N ASP A 472 -2.40 -23.70 2.96
CA ASP A 472 -3.33 -23.72 1.83
C ASP A 472 -4.41 -22.63 1.94
N HIS A 473 -4.76 -22.19 3.15
CA HIS A 473 -5.66 -21.06 3.35
C HIS A 473 -5.07 -19.74 2.81
N ALA A 474 -3.76 -19.55 2.93
CA ALA A 474 -3.11 -18.34 2.39
C ALA A 474 -3.05 -18.33 0.86
N LYS A 475 -3.03 -19.50 0.22
CA LYS A 475 -3.05 -19.62 -1.25
C LYS A 475 -4.45 -19.36 -1.83
N ASN A 476 -5.49 -19.79 -1.13
CA ASN A 476 -6.88 -19.81 -1.61
C ASN A 476 -7.69 -18.55 -1.16
N ALA A 477 -7.07 -17.61 -0.46
CA ALA A 477 -7.71 -16.39 0.06
C ALA A 477 -7.95 -15.31 -1.00
#